data_2accd07d9e24f26d90f3b70d8e438afd
#
_entry.id   2accd07d9e24f26d90f3b70d8e438afd
#
_cell.length_a   1.000
_cell.length_b   1.000
_cell.length_c   1.000
_cell.angle_alpha   90.00
_cell.angle_beta   90.00
_cell.angle_gamma   90.00
#
_symmetry.space_group_name_H-M   'P 1'
#
loop_
_entity.id
_entity.type
_entity.pdbx_description
1 polymer ?
#
loop_
_entity_poly.entity_id
_entity_poly.type
_entity_poly.pdbx_seq_one_letter_code
_entity_poly.pdbx_strand_id
1 'polypeptide(L)'
;MARVAAVDCGTNSIRLLVADVTDAGMRDVHREMRVVRLGQGVDATGVLAPEAIERARAALTDYTAIMRRKGVQRVRMVATSATRDAANRDDFFAMVRSTLGAEAEVISGDEEARLSFDGAVGELDPDDGPFVVVDVGGGSTEVVVGDLTDDGPVVRAARSVDIGCVRLTERCLPDDPPTAEQIEKARAVTAEILAGAFAAVPVEGVRTWVGVAGTVTTLSALAMSLPAYDADVIHLSRLSLPDLHRVAAGLLAMPRAERAALGPMHPGRVDVIGGGAIVVEELARELQARAGITEMVASEHDILDGIARSLT
;
A
#
# COMPACT_ATOMS: atom_id res chain seq x y z
N MET A 1 28.34 -5.05 -3.73
CA MET A 1 27.50 -3.89 -3.35
C MET A 1 26.99 -3.25 -4.63
N ALA A 2 25.71 -3.26 -4.86
CA ALA A 2 25.07 -2.61 -5.99
C ALA A 2 24.11 -1.51 -5.49
N ARG A 3 24.14 -0.33 -6.10
CA ARG A 3 23.15 0.71 -5.84
C ARG A 3 22.00 0.56 -6.83
N VAL A 4 20.83 0.25 -6.28
CA VAL A 4 19.63 -0.02 -7.07
C VAL A 4 18.55 1.03 -6.79
N ALA A 5 17.59 1.15 -7.69
CA ALA A 5 16.38 1.92 -7.45
C ALA A 5 15.14 1.07 -7.75
N ALA A 6 14.20 1.11 -6.84
CA ALA A 6 12.85 0.63 -7.00
C ALA A 6 11.91 1.83 -7.21
N VAL A 7 11.05 1.75 -8.21
CA VAL A 7 9.97 2.71 -8.42
C VAL A 7 8.66 1.93 -8.46
N ASP A 8 7.73 2.30 -7.59
CA ASP A 8 6.39 1.75 -7.56
C ASP A 8 5.38 2.83 -7.93
N CYS A 9 4.57 2.58 -8.96
CA CYS A 9 3.52 3.47 -9.39
C CYS A 9 2.15 2.83 -9.15
N GLY A 10 1.59 3.14 -7.99
CA GLY A 10 0.27 2.67 -7.57
C GLY A 10 -0.87 3.57 -8.04
N THR A 11 -2.08 3.24 -7.60
CA THR A 11 -3.31 3.98 -7.91
C THR A 11 -3.29 5.41 -7.36
N ASN A 12 -2.75 5.64 -6.15
CA ASN A 12 -2.75 6.94 -5.51
C ASN A 12 -1.39 7.66 -5.55
N SER A 13 -0.30 6.94 -5.43
CA SER A 13 1.05 7.49 -5.27
C SER A 13 2.07 6.82 -6.17
N ILE A 14 3.15 7.55 -6.47
CA ILE A 14 4.39 7.03 -7.02
C ILE A 14 5.47 7.13 -5.96
N ARG A 15 6.29 6.09 -5.82
CA ARG A 15 7.30 5.98 -4.77
C ARG A 15 8.66 5.62 -5.36
N LEU A 16 9.71 6.12 -4.71
CA LEU A 16 11.10 5.83 -5.05
C LEU A 16 11.84 5.34 -3.82
N LEU A 17 12.56 4.23 -3.97
CA LEU A 17 13.59 3.78 -3.06
C LEU A 17 14.91 3.66 -3.82
N VAL A 18 15.95 4.36 -3.36
CA VAL A 18 17.32 4.10 -3.76
C VAL A 18 18.01 3.41 -2.58
N ALA A 19 18.56 2.23 -2.82
CA ALA A 19 19.19 1.44 -1.79
C ALA A 19 20.55 0.87 -2.22
N ASP A 20 21.44 0.70 -1.25
CA ASP A 20 22.65 -0.10 -1.39
C ASP A 20 22.34 -1.53 -0.94
N VAL A 21 22.49 -2.48 -1.85
CA VAL A 21 22.25 -3.89 -1.56
C VAL A 21 23.57 -4.64 -1.47
N THR A 22 23.73 -5.43 -0.42
CA THR A 22 24.91 -6.25 -0.10
C THR A 22 24.45 -7.61 0.42
N ASP A 23 25.36 -8.56 0.53
CA ASP A 23 25.10 -9.86 1.15
C ASP A 23 24.67 -9.75 2.63
N ALA A 24 25.00 -8.63 3.28
CA ALA A 24 24.61 -8.33 4.67
C ALA A 24 23.21 -7.68 4.81
N GLY A 25 22.53 -7.40 3.69
CA GLY A 25 21.21 -6.78 3.67
C GLY A 25 21.13 -5.51 2.81
N MET A 26 20.04 -4.79 2.96
CA MET A 26 19.71 -3.58 2.22
C MET A 26 19.78 -2.36 3.14
N ARG A 27 20.30 -1.25 2.62
CA ARG A 27 20.37 0.03 3.31
C ARG A 27 19.80 1.14 2.45
N ASP A 28 18.81 1.84 2.97
CA ASP A 28 18.21 3.00 2.31
C ASP A 28 19.23 4.13 2.12
N VAL A 29 19.27 4.67 0.92
CA VAL A 29 20.03 5.87 0.54
C VAL A 29 19.11 7.05 0.31
N HIS A 30 17.89 6.77 -0.18
CA HIS A 30 16.84 7.76 -0.38
C HIS A 30 15.48 7.06 -0.53
N ARG A 31 14.48 7.50 0.23
CA ARG A 31 13.09 7.06 0.13
C ARG A 31 12.19 8.27 -0.01
N GLU A 32 11.30 8.27 -1.00
CA GLU A 32 10.38 9.38 -1.28
C GLU A 32 9.05 8.87 -1.83
N MET A 33 7.97 9.55 -1.47
CA MET A 33 6.62 9.29 -1.97
C MET A 33 5.97 10.58 -2.45
N ARG A 34 5.28 10.53 -3.60
CA ARG A 34 4.42 11.62 -4.10
C ARG A 34 3.05 11.11 -4.46
N VAL A 35 2.03 11.84 -4.05
CA VAL A 35 0.65 11.56 -4.45
C VAL A 35 0.40 12.13 -5.83
N VAL A 36 0.14 11.25 -6.81
CA VAL A 36 -0.11 11.59 -8.22
C VAL A 36 -1.53 11.28 -8.66
N ARG A 37 -2.28 10.47 -7.85
CA ARG A 37 -3.66 10.06 -8.12
C ARG A 37 -3.83 9.50 -9.54
N LEU A 38 -2.93 8.60 -9.94
CA LEU A 38 -2.92 8.02 -11.29
C LEU A 38 -4.25 7.32 -11.59
N GLY A 39 -4.80 6.61 -10.60
CA GLY A 39 -6.04 5.85 -10.74
C GLY A 39 -7.33 6.63 -10.50
N GLN A 40 -7.26 7.96 -10.30
CA GLN A 40 -8.46 8.76 -10.09
C GLN A 40 -9.46 8.61 -11.26
N GLY A 41 -10.67 8.14 -10.96
CA GLY A 41 -11.72 7.92 -11.94
C GLY A 41 -11.55 6.70 -12.86
N VAL A 42 -10.48 5.94 -12.75
CA VAL A 42 -10.22 4.74 -13.59
C VAL A 42 -11.29 3.68 -13.35
N ASP A 43 -11.74 3.49 -12.11
CA ASP A 43 -12.79 2.52 -11.78
C ASP A 43 -14.09 2.77 -12.54
N ALA A 44 -14.44 4.03 -12.80
CA ALA A 44 -15.64 4.42 -13.53
C ALA A 44 -15.44 4.49 -15.04
N THR A 45 -14.25 4.87 -15.51
CA THR A 45 -13.99 5.21 -16.92
C THR A 45 -13.18 4.16 -17.67
N GLY A 46 -12.40 3.33 -16.95
CA GLY A 46 -11.42 2.41 -17.55
C GLY A 46 -10.22 3.10 -18.20
N VAL A 47 -10.00 4.41 -17.94
CA VAL A 47 -8.98 5.22 -18.63
C VAL A 47 -8.19 6.06 -17.64
N LEU A 48 -6.86 6.12 -17.78
CA LEU A 48 -6.00 7.06 -17.08
C LEU A 48 -6.23 8.48 -17.63
N ALA A 49 -6.55 9.43 -16.76
CA ALA A 49 -6.72 10.82 -17.16
C ALA A 49 -5.36 11.43 -17.61
N PRO A 50 -5.31 12.23 -18.68
CA PRO A 50 -4.07 12.87 -19.16
C PRO A 50 -3.36 13.68 -18.06
N GLU A 51 -4.12 14.38 -17.21
CA GLU A 51 -3.60 15.18 -16.12
C GLU A 51 -2.96 14.30 -15.02
N ALA A 52 -3.45 13.07 -14.83
CA ALA A 52 -2.89 12.12 -13.89
C ALA A 52 -1.56 11.55 -14.42
N ILE A 53 -1.49 11.23 -15.71
CA ILE A 53 -0.25 10.83 -16.38
C ILE A 53 0.79 11.97 -16.28
N GLU A 54 0.37 13.23 -16.46
CA GLU A 54 1.26 14.39 -16.37
C GLU A 54 1.79 14.59 -14.94
N ARG A 55 0.97 14.40 -13.90
CA ARG A 55 1.43 14.42 -12.51
C ARG A 55 2.46 13.33 -12.24
N ALA A 56 2.22 12.12 -12.75
CA ALA A 56 3.19 11.01 -12.66
C ALA A 56 4.48 11.32 -13.41
N ARG A 57 4.40 11.94 -14.60
CA ARG A 57 5.57 12.38 -15.37
C ARG A 57 6.43 13.39 -14.60
N ALA A 58 5.80 14.39 -14.00
CA ALA A 58 6.51 15.39 -13.20
C ALA A 58 7.28 14.75 -12.03
N ALA A 59 6.63 13.87 -11.26
CA ALA A 59 7.26 13.13 -10.18
C ALA A 59 8.41 12.24 -10.66
N LEU A 60 8.20 11.49 -11.76
CA LEU A 60 9.20 10.59 -12.33
C LEU A 60 10.41 11.34 -12.89
N THR A 61 10.21 12.56 -13.40
CA THR A 61 11.30 13.42 -13.85
C THR A 61 12.26 13.75 -12.69
N ASP A 62 11.70 14.15 -11.55
CA ASP A 62 12.50 14.45 -10.36
C ASP A 62 13.19 13.19 -9.82
N TYR A 63 12.48 12.05 -9.78
CA TYR A 63 13.04 10.76 -9.37
C TYR A 63 14.21 10.34 -10.28
N THR A 64 14.08 10.52 -11.58
CA THR A 64 15.17 10.25 -12.54
C THR A 64 16.40 11.11 -12.23
N ALA A 65 16.20 12.39 -11.91
CA ALA A 65 17.30 13.27 -11.52
C ALA A 65 17.95 12.84 -10.19
N ILE A 66 17.15 12.39 -9.20
CA ILE A 66 17.63 11.85 -7.92
C ILE A 66 18.47 10.59 -8.16
N MET A 67 17.95 9.63 -8.92
CA MET A 67 18.65 8.38 -9.23
C MET A 67 20.01 8.63 -9.90
N ARG A 68 20.07 9.55 -10.88
CA ARG A 68 21.31 9.95 -11.53
C ARG A 68 22.32 10.55 -10.56
N ARG A 69 21.89 11.49 -9.70
CA ARG A 69 22.76 12.11 -8.68
C ARG A 69 23.27 11.11 -7.65
N LYS A 70 22.45 10.10 -7.33
CA LYS A 70 22.82 9.05 -6.36
C LYS A 70 23.66 7.95 -7.00
N GLY A 71 23.88 7.95 -8.32
CA GLY A 71 24.69 6.94 -8.98
C GLY A 71 24.03 5.56 -9.05
N VAL A 72 22.72 5.51 -9.24
CA VAL A 72 21.97 4.25 -9.39
C VAL A 72 22.47 3.51 -10.63
N GLN A 73 22.69 2.21 -10.49
CA GLN A 73 23.21 1.32 -11.53
C GLN A 73 22.13 0.49 -12.20
N ARG A 74 21.09 0.11 -11.44
CA ARG A 74 19.95 -0.70 -11.91
C ARG A 74 18.67 -0.09 -11.37
N VAL A 75 17.64 -0.05 -12.21
CA VAL A 75 16.30 0.41 -11.84
C VAL A 75 15.26 -0.62 -12.26
N ARG A 76 14.29 -0.85 -11.39
CA ARG A 76 13.05 -1.57 -11.71
C ARG A 76 11.87 -0.67 -11.37
N MET A 77 11.02 -0.43 -12.34
CA MET A 77 9.78 0.31 -12.16
C MET A 77 8.60 -0.61 -12.40
N VAL A 78 7.75 -0.72 -11.39
CA VAL A 78 6.49 -1.45 -11.50
C VAL A 78 5.30 -0.49 -11.49
N ALA A 79 4.23 -0.92 -12.13
CA ALA A 79 2.93 -0.26 -12.13
C ALA A 79 1.87 -1.29 -11.77
N THR A 80 0.90 -0.90 -10.95
CA THR A 80 -0.02 -1.84 -10.31
C THR A 80 -1.48 -1.63 -10.76
N SER A 81 -2.45 -1.74 -9.87
CA SER A 81 -3.88 -1.83 -10.13
C SER A 81 -4.40 -0.79 -11.15
N ALA A 82 -4.16 0.51 -10.97
CA ALA A 82 -4.70 1.52 -11.89
C ALA A 82 -4.23 1.34 -13.34
N THR A 83 -2.95 0.99 -13.53
CA THR A 83 -2.39 0.76 -14.87
C THR A 83 -2.83 -0.59 -15.44
N ARG A 84 -3.04 -1.60 -14.57
CA ARG A 84 -3.60 -2.91 -14.96
C ARG A 84 -5.00 -2.74 -15.57
N ASP A 85 -5.83 -1.91 -14.94
CA ASP A 85 -7.23 -1.71 -15.30
C ASP A 85 -7.44 -0.75 -16.49
N ALA A 86 -6.43 0.04 -16.84
CA ALA A 86 -6.57 1.10 -17.83
C ALA A 86 -6.41 0.61 -19.27
N ALA A 87 -7.40 0.96 -20.12
CA ALA A 87 -7.36 0.66 -21.55
C ALA A 87 -6.28 1.46 -22.30
N ASN A 88 -5.92 2.65 -21.82
CA ASN A 88 -4.89 3.52 -22.42
C ASN A 88 -3.53 3.45 -21.70
N ARG A 89 -3.20 2.33 -21.08
CA ARG A 89 -1.92 2.14 -20.36
C ARG A 89 -0.68 2.36 -21.22
N ASP A 90 -0.82 2.24 -22.54
CA ASP A 90 0.30 2.47 -23.50
C ASP A 90 0.76 3.93 -23.49
N ASP A 91 -0.14 4.89 -23.22
CA ASP A 91 0.21 6.31 -23.04
C ASP A 91 1.12 6.50 -21.83
N PHE A 92 0.81 5.80 -20.73
CA PHE A 92 1.64 5.79 -19.53
C PHE A 92 3.00 5.15 -19.79
N PHE A 93 3.07 4.03 -20.50
CA PHE A 93 4.36 3.40 -20.86
C PHE A 93 5.21 4.29 -21.75
N ALA A 94 4.62 4.95 -22.75
CA ALA A 94 5.33 5.89 -23.59
C ALA A 94 5.91 7.06 -22.77
N MET A 95 5.14 7.56 -21.80
CA MET A 95 5.58 8.61 -20.88
C MET A 95 6.76 8.12 -20.02
N VAL A 96 6.66 6.93 -19.41
CA VAL A 96 7.75 6.36 -18.59
C VAL A 96 9.03 6.19 -19.39
N ARG A 97 8.93 5.57 -20.57
CA ARG A 97 10.08 5.35 -21.46
C ARG A 97 10.79 6.64 -21.82
N SER A 98 10.02 7.68 -22.15
CA SER A 98 10.58 8.99 -22.50
C SER A 98 11.21 9.73 -21.32
N THR A 99 10.73 9.49 -20.09
CA THR A 99 11.16 10.20 -18.88
C THR A 99 12.28 9.48 -18.15
N LEU A 100 12.12 8.17 -17.92
CA LEU A 100 13.06 7.34 -17.16
C LEU A 100 14.17 6.75 -18.04
N GLY A 101 13.87 6.51 -19.32
CA GLY A 101 14.76 5.79 -20.21
C GLY A 101 14.76 4.26 -19.99
N ALA A 102 13.77 3.74 -19.27
CA ALA A 102 13.53 2.33 -19.01
C ALA A 102 12.04 2.00 -19.15
N GLU A 103 11.72 0.73 -19.25
CA GLU A 103 10.32 0.27 -19.32
C GLU A 103 9.72 0.20 -17.91
N ALA A 104 8.41 0.45 -17.82
CA ALA A 104 7.62 0.08 -16.65
C ALA A 104 7.02 -1.31 -16.86
N GLU A 105 7.03 -2.13 -15.81
CA GLU A 105 6.40 -3.45 -15.79
C GLU A 105 5.02 -3.32 -15.13
N VAL A 106 3.95 -3.76 -15.83
CA VAL A 106 2.67 -3.97 -15.14
C VAL A 106 2.71 -5.37 -14.54
N ILE A 107 2.79 -5.41 -13.22
CA ILE A 107 2.82 -6.68 -12.50
C ILE A 107 1.42 -7.19 -12.22
N SER A 108 1.28 -8.51 -12.11
CA SER A 108 0.05 -9.15 -11.66
C SER A 108 -0.20 -8.87 -10.17
N GLY A 109 -1.46 -9.02 -9.74
CA GLY A 109 -1.78 -8.93 -8.30
C GLY A 109 -1.04 -9.97 -7.44
N ASP A 110 -0.77 -11.16 -8.00
CA ASP A 110 0.00 -12.20 -7.30
C ASP A 110 1.49 -11.83 -7.16
N GLU A 111 2.06 -11.17 -8.14
CA GLU A 111 3.44 -10.66 -8.05
C GLU A 111 3.52 -9.47 -7.09
N GLU A 112 2.56 -8.54 -7.16
CA GLU A 112 2.41 -7.43 -6.21
C GLU A 112 2.36 -7.94 -4.77
N ALA A 113 1.53 -8.95 -4.51
CA ALA A 113 1.37 -9.59 -3.21
C ALA A 113 2.69 -10.20 -2.70
N ARG A 114 3.42 -10.94 -3.55
CA ARG A 114 4.70 -11.55 -3.18
C ARG A 114 5.77 -10.49 -2.86
N LEU A 115 5.88 -9.46 -3.68
CA LEU A 115 6.83 -8.37 -3.44
C LEU A 115 6.50 -7.61 -2.15
N SER A 116 5.21 -7.37 -1.86
CA SER A 116 4.77 -6.76 -0.59
C SER A 116 5.13 -7.66 0.61
N PHE A 117 4.93 -8.97 0.49
CA PHE A 117 5.32 -9.91 1.54
C PHE A 117 6.82 -9.90 1.79
N ASP A 118 7.62 -10.02 0.72
CA ASP A 118 9.09 -10.03 0.81
C ASP A 118 9.64 -8.74 1.44
N GLY A 119 9.04 -7.61 1.13
CA GLY A 119 9.42 -6.32 1.72
C GLY A 119 9.07 -6.23 3.20
N ALA A 120 7.86 -6.68 3.56
CA ALA A 120 7.27 -6.45 4.88
C ALA A 120 7.86 -7.31 6.00
N VAL A 121 8.22 -8.59 5.71
CA VAL A 121 8.57 -9.56 6.76
C VAL A 121 10.06 -9.61 7.10
N GLY A 122 10.91 -8.97 6.31
CA GLY A 122 12.37 -9.17 6.38
C GLY A 122 13.05 -8.72 7.68
N GLU A 123 12.37 -7.96 8.53
CA GLU A 123 12.87 -7.49 9.83
C GLU A 123 12.08 -8.06 11.02
N LEU A 124 11.15 -8.98 10.75
CA LEU A 124 10.38 -9.64 11.80
C LEU A 124 11.13 -10.84 12.37
N ASP A 125 10.75 -11.23 13.59
CA ASP A 125 11.23 -12.47 14.17
C ASP A 125 10.54 -13.66 13.49
N PRO A 126 11.27 -14.62 12.89
CA PRO A 126 10.67 -15.82 12.29
C PRO A 126 9.76 -16.58 13.27
N ASP A 127 10.06 -16.54 14.56
CA ASP A 127 9.28 -17.20 15.61
C ASP A 127 7.90 -16.54 15.81
N ASP A 128 7.66 -15.33 15.34
CA ASP A 128 6.34 -14.66 15.36
C ASP A 128 5.43 -15.11 14.20
N GLY A 129 5.93 -15.89 13.25
CA GLY A 129 5.14 -16.46 12.15
C GLY A 129 4.28 -17.67 12.54
N PRO A 130 3.40 -18.15 11.69
CA PRO A 130 3.11 -17.67 10.33
C PRO A 130 2.52 -16.25 10.29
N PHE A 131 2.85 -15.51 9.23
CA PHE A 131 2.41 -14.13 9.02
C PHE A 131 1.26 -14.05 8.02
N VAL A 132 0.33 -13.12 8.26
CA VAL A 132 -0.51 -12.57 7.18
C VAL A 132 -0.07 -11.13 6.93
N VAL A 133 0.41 -10.86 5.73
CA VAL A 133 0.70 -9.50 5.25
C VAL A 133 -0.51 -9.00 4.47
N VAL A 134 -0.96 -7.79 4.79
CA VAL A 134 -2.04 -7.13 4.06
C VAL A 134 -1.57 -5.78 3.58
N ASP A 135 -1.58 -5.58 2.27
CA ASP A 135 -1.29 -4.31 1.61
C ASP A 135 -2.60 -3.63 1.20
N VAL A 136 -2.95 -2.52 1.86
CA VAL A 136 -4.17 -1.75 1.54
C VAL A 136 -3.79 -0.58 0.64
N GLY A 137 -3.76 -0.84 -0.64
CA GLY A 137 -3.44 0.13 -1.67
C GLY A 137 -4.58 1.10 -2.01
N GLY A 138 -4.43 1.82 -3.11
CA GLY A 138 -5.46 2.74 -3.60
C GLY A 138 -6.59 2.02 -4.35
N GLY A 139 -6.26 1.09 -5.22
CA GLY A 139 -7.19 0.38 -6.10
C GLY A 139 -7.39 -1.08 -5.77
N SER A 140 -6.42 -1.72 -5.13
CA SER A 140 -6.43 -3.14 -4.74
C SER A 140 -6.02 -3.32 -3.28
N THR A 141 -6.25 -4.52 -2.77
CA THR A 141 -5.76 -5.00 -1.48
C THR A 141 -5.23 -6.40 -1.68
N GLU A 142 -3.99 -6.63 -1.26
CA GLU A 142 -3.31 -7.91 -1.31
C GLU A 142 -3.35 -8.56 0.07
N VAL A 143 -3.76 -9.84 0.12
CA VAL A 143 -3.73 -10.67 1.33
C VAL A 143 -2.77 -11.82 1.08
N VAL A 144 -1.74 -11.95 1.89
CA VAL A 144 -0.65 -12.92 1.70
C VAL A 144 -0.36 -13.64 3.00
N VAL A 145 -0.38 -14.96 2.97
CA VAL A 145 0.05 -15.80 4.10
C VAL A 145 1.37 -16.46 3.77
N GLY A 146 2.29 -16.45 4.71
CA GLY A 146 3.59 -17.05 4.53
C GLY A 146 4.41 -17.11 5.82
N ASP A 147 5.65 -17.53 5.64
CA ASP A 147 6.66 -17.66 6.71
C ASP A 147 7.91 -16.87 6.38
N LEU A 148 8.64 -16.52 7.41
CA LEU A 148 10.03 -16.12 7.32
C LEU A 148 10.90 -17.30 7.77
N THR A 149 11.76 -17.80 6.88
CA THR A 149 12.67 -18.92 7.14
C THR A 149 14.12 -18.45 7.08
N ASP A 150 15.07 -19.30 7.46
CA ASP A 150 16.50 -19.03 7.33
C ASP A 150 16.91 -18.76 5.87
N ASP A 151 16.19 -19.33 4.90
CA ASP A 151 16.41 -19.12 3.46
C ASP A 151 15.66 -17.90 2.90
N GLY A 152 14.92 -17.18 3.76
CA GLY A 152 14.13 -15.99 3.41
C GLY A 152 12.60 -16.19 3.46
N PRO A 153 11.84 -15.21 2.95
CA PRO A 153 10.39 -15.23 2.93
C PRO A 153 9.83 -16.35 2.03
N VAL A 154 8.80 -17.05 2.52
CA VAL A 154 8.11 -18.13 1.78
C VAL A 154 6.62 -17.85 1.76
N VAL A 155 6.07 -17.55 0.59
CA VAL A 155 4.63 -17.33 0.40
C VAL A 155 3.91 -18.68 0.25
N ARG A 156 2.92 -18.91 1.11
CA ARG A 156 2.06 -20.11 1.08
C ARG A 156 0.81 -19.91 0.21
N ALA A 157 0.17 -18.74 0.35
CA ALA A 157 -1.00 -18.35 -0.42
C ALA A 157 -1.06 -16.84 -0.55
N ALA A 158 -1.56 -16.35 -1.68
CA ALA A 158 -1.72 -14.93 -1.94
C ALA A 158 -2.98 -14.67 -2.77
N ARG A 159 -3.60 -13.52 -2.54
CA ARG A 159 -4.72 -13.03 -3.34
C ARG A 159 -4.73 -11.52 -3.36
N SER A 160 -4.82 -10.95 -4.55
CA SER A 160 -5.18 -9.54 -4.76
C SER A 160 -6.68 -9.44 -5.05
N VAL A 161 -7.32 -8.45 -4.46
CA VAL A 161 -8.74 -8.12 -4.68
C VAL A 161 -8.91 -6.65 -5.01
N ASP A 162 -9.90 -6.35 -5.88
CA ASP A 162 -10.12 -5.02 -6.47
C ASP A 162 -10.89 -4.10 -5.51
N ILE A 163 -10.29 -3.87 -4.34
CA ILE A 163 -10.75 -2.91 -3.34
C ILE A 163 -9.55 -2.24 -2.70
N GLY A 164 -9.62 -0.92 -2.53
CA GLY A 164 -8.59 -0.08 -1.91
C GLY A 164 -9.18 1.27 -1.54
N CYS A 165 -8.39 2.12 -0.88
CA CYS A 165 -8.89 3.36 -0.30
C CYS A 165 -9.51 4.32 -1.33
N VAL A 166 -8.94 4.43 -2.52
CA VAL A 166 -9.47 5.29 -3.61
C VAL A 166 -10.73 4.67 -4.18
N ARG A 167 -10.65 3.41 -4.62
CA ARG A 167 -11.75 2.71 -5.27
C ARG A 167 -13.00 2.65 -4.40
N LEU A 168 -12.86 2.30 -3.11
CA LEU A 168 -14.00 2.25 -2.20
C LEU A 168 -14.60 3.63 -1.94
N THR A 169 -13.76 4.65 -1.78
CA THR A 169 -14.23 6.03 -1.61
C THR A 169 -15.03 6.50 -2.82
N GLU A 170 -14.52 6.33 -4.03
CA GLU A 170 -15.20 6.74 -5.26
C GLU A 170 -16.52 6.00 -5.48
N ARG A 171 -16.60 4.70 -5.13
CA ARG A 171 -17.83 3.89 -5.29
C ARG A 171 -18.90 4.17 -4.25
N CYS A 172 -18.52 4.45 -3.00
CA CYS A 172 -19.44 4.34 -1.89
C CYS A 172 -19.54 5.58 -1.00
N LEU A 173 -18.57 6.49 -1.00
CA LEU A 173 -18.48 7.60 -0.05
C LEU A 173 -18.46 8.98 -0.75
N PRO A 174 -19.54 9.38 -1.48
CA PRO A 174 -19.57 10.65 -2.20
C PRO A 174 -19.72 11.87 -1.30
N ASP A 175 -20.23 11.73 -0.07
CA ASP A 175 -20.48 12.83 0.87
C ASP A 175 -19.29 13.00 1.85
N ASP A 176 -19.16 14.20 2.42
CA ASP A 176 -18.13 14.54 3.40
C ASP A 176 -18.71 15.32 4.61
N PRO A 177 -18.73 14.76 5.82
CA PRO A 177 -18.42 13.36 6.10
C PRO A 177 -19.44 12.40 5.49
N PRO A 178 -19.09 11.12 5.26
CA PRO A 178 -19.99 10.15 4.69
C PRO A 178 -21.19 9.89 5.61
N THR A 179 -22.36 9.63 5.01
CA THR A 179 -23.56 9.26 5.75
C THR A 179 -23.46 7.84 6.34
N ALA A 180 -24.24 7.53 7.35
CA ALA A 180 -24.32 6.19 7.92
C ALA A 180 -24.66 5.12 6.87
N GLU A 181 -25.59 5.44 5.96
CA GLU A 181 -25.99 4.56 4.85
C GLU A 181 -24.83 4.28 3.89
N GLN A 182 -24.04 5.30 3.57
CA GLN A 182 -22.85 5.16 2.73
C GLN A 182 -21.77 4.30 3.39
N ILE A 183 -21.56 4.48 4.70
CA ILE A 183 -20.62 3.67 5.47
C ILE A 183 -21.07 2.21 5.49
N GLU A 184 -22.32 1.92 5.77
CA GLU A 184 -22.85 0.54 5.77
C GLU A 184 -22.76 -0.10 4.37
N LYS A 185 -23.06 0.64 3.31
CA LYS A 185 -22.85 0.17 1.94
C LYS A 185 -21.39 -0.15 1.68
N ALA A 186 -20.46 0.72 2.09
CA ALA A 186 -19.03 0.51 1.89
C ALA A 186 -18.53 -0.73 2.65
N ARG A 187 -19.01 -0.94 3.90
CA ARG A 187 -18.71 -2.15 4.68
C ARG A 187 -19.21 -3.42 4.00
N ALA A 188 -20.46 -3.41 3.53
CA ALA A 188 -21.04 -4.57 2.84
C ALA A 188 -20.27 -4.95 1.57
N VAL A 189 -19.92 -3.96 0.75
CA VAL A 189 -19.10 -4.16 -0.46
C VAL A 189 -17.72 -4.71 -0.11
N THR A 190 -17.09 -4.16 0.93
CA THR A 190 -15.78 -4.61 1.38
C THR A 190 -15.83 -6.05 1.88
N ALA A 191 -16.79 -6.39 2.74
CA ALA A 191 -16.95 -7.74 3.28
C ALA A 191 -17.17 -8.78 2.17
N GLU A 192 -18.02 -8.46 1.17
CA GLU A 192 -18.27 -9.34 0.02
C GLU A 192 -16.98 -9.62 -0.77
N ILE A 193 -16.19 -8.59 -1.07
CA ILE A 193 -14.95 -8.73 -1.83
C ILE A 193 -13.89 -9.50 -1.02
N LEU A 194 -13.75 -9.18 0.27
CA LEU A 194 -12.79 -9.85 1.16
C LEU A 194 -13.13 -11.32 1.41
N ALA A 195 -14.42 -11.70 1.38
CA ALA A 195 -14.82 -13.10 1.47
C ALA A 195 -14.15 -13.94 0.37
N GLY A 196 -14.02 -13.39 -0.84
CA GLY A 196 -13.30 -14.04 -1.95
C GLY A 196 -11.79 -14.17 -1.69
N ALA A 197 -11.17 -13.18 -1.04
CA ALA A 197 -9.76 -13.25 -0.66
C ALA A 197 -9.52 -14.36 0.37
N PHE A 198 -10.30 -14.39 1.45
CA PHE A 198 -10.16 -15.39 2.52
C PHE A 198 -10.61 -16.81 2.14
N ALA A 199 -11.39 -16.95 1.08
CA ALA A 199 -11.66 -18.27 0.49
C ALA A 199 -10.44 -18.84 -0.26
N ALA A 200 -9.59 -17.99 -0.79
CA ALA A 200 -8.37 -18.37 -1.52
C ALA A 200 -7.12 -18.41 -0.62
N VAL A 201 -7.11 -17.65 0.47
CA VAL A 201 -5.98 -17.51 1.40
C VAL A 201 -6.42 -17.96 2.78
N PRO A 202 -6.18 -19.22 3.16
CA PRO A 202 -6.45 -19.72 4.52
C PRO A 202 -5.56 -18.97 5.54
N VAL A 203 -6.18 -18.37 6.55
CA VAL A 203 -5.49 -17.61 7.61
C VAL A 203 -5.50 -18.33 8.97
N GLU A 204 -6.09 -19.52 9.04
CA GLU A 204 -6.13 -20.31 10.26
C GLU A 204 -4.71 -20.69 10.70
N GLY A 205 -4.41 -20.40 11.98
CA GLY A 205 -3.08 -20.63 12.56
C GLY A 205 -2.05 -19.52 12.28
N VAL A 206 -2.41 -18.47 11.57
CA VAL A 206 -1.60 -17.25 11.49
C VAL A 206 -1.50 -16.62 12.89
N ARG A 207 -0.30 -16.16 13.25
CA ARG A 207 -0.03 -15.58 14.57
C ARG A 207 0.15 -14.06 14.53
N THR A 208 0.67 -13.54 13.42
CA THR A 208 0.93 -12.10 13.29
C THR A 208 0.31 -11.53 12.03
N TRP A 209 -0.47 -10.48 12.19
CA TRP A 209 -0.95 -9.64 11.10
C TRP A 209 -0.01 -8.47 10.90
N VAL A 210 0.57 -8.36 9.73
CA VAL A 210 1.39 -7.22 9.29
C VAL A 210 0.60 -6.41 8.27
N GLY A 211 0.35 -5.15 8.59
CA GLY A 211 -0.29 -4.22 7.68
C GLY A 211 0.75 -3.29 7.04
N VAL A 212 0.61 -3.04 5.76
CA VAL A 212 1.51 -2.16 5.00
C VAL A 212 0.75 -1.10 4.22
N ALA A 213 1.47 -0.22 3.58
CA ALA A 213 1.00 0.93 2.81
C ALA A 213 0.42 2.07 3.64
N GLY A 214 0.18 3.17 2.94
CA GLY A 214 -0.07 4.45 3.56
C GLY A 214 -1.39 4.58 4.33
N THR A 215 -2.37 3.73 4.10
CA THR A 215 -3.58 3.66 4.92
C THR A 215 -3.23 3.17 6.32
N VAL A 216 -2.57 2.02 6.40
CA VAL A 216 -2.18 1.37 7.65
C VAL A 216 -1.27 2.26 8.48
N THR A 217 -0.20 2.78 7.88
CA THR A 217 0.79 3.60 8.58
C THR A 217 0.19 4.92 9.10
N THR A 218 -0.77 5.51 8.36
CA THR A 218 -1.52 6.69 8.82
C THR A 218 -2.42 6.35 10.01
N LEU A 219 -3.15 5.22 9.98
CA LEU A 219 -3.99 4.77 11.09
C LEU A 219 -3.16 4.51 12.36
N SER A 220 -1.98 3.89 12.22
CA SER A 220 -1.06 3.65 13.33
C SER A 220 -0.52 4.95 13.92
N ALA A 221 -0.10 5.91 13.08
CA ALA A 221 0.35 7.22 13.53
C ALA A 221 -0.72 7.97 14.31
N LEU A 222 -1.98 7.92 13.85
CA LEU A 222 -3.11 8.55 14.52
C LEU A 222 -3.47 7.85 15.83
N ALA A 223 -3.40 6.53 15.89
CA ALA A 223 -3.64 5.77 17.12
C ALA A 223 -2.63 6.10 18.22
N MET A 224 -1.37 6.29 17.84
CA MET A 224 -0.29 6.73 18.73
C MET A 224 -0.34 8.24 19.04
N SER A 225 -1.28 8.99 18.45
CA SER A 225 -1.41 10.43 18.62
C SER A 225 -0.12 11.20 18.26
N LEU A 226 0.59 10.77 17.24
CA LEU A 226 1.82 11.43 16.81
C LEU A 226 1.51 12.87 16.33
N PRO A 227 2.36 13.85 16.67
CA PRO A 227 2.17 15.24 16.25
C PRO A 227 2.46 15.45 14.74
N ALA A 228 3.24 14.57 14.14
CA ALA A 228 3.57 14.52 12.73
C ALA A 228 3.84 13.06 12.32
N TYR A 229 3.85 12.80 11.01
CA TYR A 229 4.21 11.48 10.49
C TYR A 229 5.70 11.20 10.76
N ASP A 230 5.98 10.10 11.43
CA ASP A 230 7.34 9.65 11.78
C ASP A 230 7.47 8.17 11.46
N ALA A 231 8.14 7.87 10.35
CA ALA A 231 8.28 6.51 9.84
C ALA A 231 9.03 5.59 10.82
N ASP A 232 10.04 6.11 11.52
CA ASP A 232 10.85 5.33 12.46
C ASP A 232 10.04 4.91 13.70
N VAL A 233 9.07 5.73 14.11
CA VAL A 233 8.17 5.43 15.23
C VAL A 233 7.02 4.51 14.79
N ILE A 234 6.56 4.66 13.55
CA ILE A 234 5.46 3.88 12.99
C ILE A 234 5.89 2.45 12.66
N HIS A 235 7.10 2.29 12.11
CA HIS A 235 7.61 0.99 11.70
C HIS A 235 7.66 0.00 12.86
N LEU A 236 7.06 -1.18 12.66
CA LEU A 236 6.90 -2.26 13.63
C LEU A 236 6.09 -1.87 14.90
N SER A 237 5.41 -0.72 14.88
CA SER A 237 4.45 -0.39 15.94
C SER A 237 3.25 -1.34 15.91
N ARG A 238 2.67 -1.59 17.10
CA ARG A 238 1.51 -2.48 17.28
C ARG A 238 0.25 -1.65 17.51
N LEU A 239 -0.76 -1.90 16.69
CA LEU A 239 -2.07 -1.24 16.77
C LEU A 239 -3.12 -2.25 17.22
N SER A 240 -3.68 -2.05 18.42
CA SER A 240 -4.76 -2.89 18.92
C SER A 240 -6.04 -2.71 18.10
N LEU A 241 -6.85 -3.76 17.96
CA LEU A 241 -8.13 -3.65 17.23
C LEU A 241 -9.08 -2.61 17.86
N PRO A 242 -9.20 -2.46 19.21
CA PRO A 242 -9.98 -1.38 19.80
C PRO A 242 -9.50 0.01 19.38
N ASP A 243 -8.18 0.25 19.34
CA ASP A 243 -7.64 1.54 18.91
C ASP A 243 -7.85 1.78 17.41
N LEU A 244 -7.69 0.75 16.59
CA LEU A 244 -8.02 0.79 15.18
C LEU A 244 -9.48 1.23 14.96
N HIS A 245 -10.43 0.58 15.62
CA HIS A 245 -11.85 0.92 15.51
C HIS A 245 -12.14 2.36 15.98
N ARG A 246 -11.52 2.80 17.07
CA ARG A 246 -11.65 4.16 17.58
C ARG A 246 -11.16 5.20 16.55
N VAL A 247 -9.99 4.97 15.96
CA VAL A 247 -9.41 5.88 14.95
C VAL A 247 -10.24 5.90 13.68
N ALA A 248 -10.66 4.73 13.19
CA ALA A 248 -11.48 4.61 11.98
C ALA A 248 -12.83 5.33 12.16
N ALA A 249 -13.52 5.10 13.27
CA ALA A 249 -14.78 5.79 13.58
C ALA A 249 -14.61 7.30 13.67
N GLY A 250 -13.51 7.79 14.26
CA GLY A 250 -13.18 9.22 14.31
C GLY A 250 -12.99 9.81 12.93
N LEU A 251 -12.22 9.16 12.06
CA LEU A 251 -11.97 9.62 10.69
C LEU A 251 -13.24 9.68 9.82
N LEU A 252 -14.14 8.70 9.98
CA LEU A 252 -15.41 8.65 9.25
C LEU A 252 -16.40 9.73 9.72
N ALA A 253 -16.33 10.14 10.98
CA ALA A 253 -17.18 11.20 11.54
C ALA A 253 -16.64 12.62 11.24
N MET A 254 -15.35 12.77 10.96
CA MET A 254 -14.71 14.07 10.73
C MET A 254 -14.99 14.60 9.33
N PRO A 255 -15.33 15.90 9.17
CA PRO A 255 -15.26 16.59 7.90
C PRO A 255 -13.82 16.63 7.34
N ARG A 256 -13.69 16.76 6.03
CA ARG A 256 -12.40 16.81 5.34
C ARG A 256 -11.42 17.84 5.93
N ALA A 257 -11.93 19.03 6.31
CA ALA A 257 -11.09 20.07 6.88
C ALA A 257 -10.46 19.67 8.21
N GLU A 258 -11.18 18.94 9.05
CA GLU A 258 -10.67 18.41 10.32
C GLU A 258 -9.65 17.31 10.08
N ARG A 259 -9.93 16.36 9.16
CA ARG A 259 -8.97 15.33 8.77
C ARG A 259 -7.67 15.94 8.23
N ALA A 260 -7.76 17.01 7.44
CA ALA A 260 -6.59 17.72 6.90
C ALA A 260 -5.72 18.42 7.97
N ALA A 261 -6.29 18.71 9.13
CA ALA A 261 -5.58 19.33 10.26
C ALA A 261 -4.87 18.30 11.17
N LEU A 262 -5.07 16.99 10.97
CA LEU A 262 -4.38 15.96 11.73
C LEU A 262 -2.89 15.92 11.34
N GLY A 263 -1.99 16.04 12.32
CA GLY A 263 -0.55 16.16 12.08
C GLY A 263 0.07 15.07 11.17
N PRO A 264 -0.23 13.77 11.37
CA PRO A 264 0.28 12.71 10.52
C PRO A 264 -0.41 12.60 9.15
N MET A 265 -1.50 13.34 8.91
CA MET A 265 -2.32 13.19 7.70
C MET A 265 -1.64 13.82 6.48
N HIS A 266 -1.22 12.99 5.53
CA HIS A 266 -0.72 13.49 4.26
C HIS A 266 -1.86 14.14 3.45
N PRO A 267 -1.67 15.37 2.89
CA PRO A 267 -2.72 16.09 2.16
C PRO A 267 -3.38 15.28 1.02
N GLY A 268 -2.63 14.41 0.38
CA GLY A 268 -3.14 13.54 -0.70
C GLY A 268 -3.93 12.33 -0.23
N ARG A 269 -4.06 12.09 1.08
CA ARG A 269 -4.84 10.98 1.67
C ARG A 269 -6.15 11.43 2.33
N VAL A 270 -6.29 12.72 2.60
CA VAL A 270 -7.42 13.29 3.33
C VAL A 270 -8.77 12.83 2.78
N ASP A 271 -8.88 12.76 1.45
CA ASP A 271 -10.14 12.41 0.78
C ASP A 271 -10.44 10.92 0.79
N VAL A 272 -9.42 10.06 0.90
CA VAL A 272 -9.55 8.60 0.69
C VAL A 272 -9.31 7.78 1.95
N ILE A 273 -8.84 8.40 3.03
CA ILE A 273 -8.48 7.69 4.26
C ILE A 273 -9.70 7.01 4.91
N GLY A 274 -10.90 7.58 4.79
CA GLY A 274 -12.13 6.98 5.30
C GLY A 274 -12.45 5.64 4.63
N GLY A 275 -12.34 5.57 3.30
CA GLY A 275 -12.47 4.31 2.56
C GLY A 275 -11.41 3.29 2.97
N GLY A 276 -10.15 3.73 3.11
CA GLY A 276 -9.07 2.87 3.59
C GLY A 276 -9.30 2.34 4.99
N ALA A 277 -9.80 3.19 5.91
CA ALA A 277 -10.13 2.79 7.29
C ALA A 277 -11.20 1.69 7.31
N ILE A 278 -12.25 1.79 6.47
CA ILE A 278 -13.26 0.74 6.34
C ILE A 278 -12.64 -0.58 5.87
N VAL A 279 -11.77 -0.56 4.86
CA VAL A 279 -11.10 -1.78 4.39
C VAL A 279 -10.31 -2.44 5.51
N VAL A 280 -9.51 -1.67 6.27
CA VAL A 280 -8.69 -2.19 7.38
C VAL A 280 -9.58 -2.71 8.52
N GLU A 281 -10.72 -2.06 8.84
CA GLU A 281 -11.65 -2.56 9.85
C GLU A 281 -12.31 -3.89 9.46
N GLU A 282 -12.73 -4.05 8.20
CA GLU A 282 -13.30 -5.33 7.74
C GLU A 282 -12.26 -6.45 7.71
N LEU A 283 -11.01 -6.15 7.33
CA LEU A 283 -9.88 -7.09 7.47
C LEU A 283 -9.66 -7.50 8.92
N ALA A 284 -9.70 -6.53 9.86
CA ALA A 284 -9.56 -6.81 11.30
C ALA A 284 -10.65 -7.76 11.81
N ARG A 285 -11.90 -7.57 11.39
CA ARG A 285 -13.02 -8.44 11.77
C ARG A 285 -12.81 -9.87 11.27
N GLU A 286 -12.44 -10.04 10.00
CA GLU A 286 -12.19 -11.36 9.40
C GLU A 286 -11.00 -12.06 10.07
N LEU A 287 -9.87 -11.37 10.27
CA LEU A 287 -8.68 -11.92 10.90
C LEU A 287 -8.91 -12.26 12.38
N GLN A 288 -9.66 -11.44 13.10
CA GLN A 288 -10.06 -11.76 14.47
C GLN A 288 -10.94 -13.01 14.52
N ALA A 289 -11.94 -13.10 13.64
CA ALA A 289 -12.89 -14.22 13.62
C ALA A 289 -12.23 -15.55 13.22
N ARG A 290 -11.29 -15.51 12.24
CA ARG A 290 -10.69 -16.72 11.65
C ARG A 290 -9.41 -17.17 12.36
N ALA A 291 -8.58 -16.21 12.81
CA ALA A 291 -7.24 -16.48 13.34
C ALA A 291 -7.06 -16.01 14.79
N GLY A 292 -8.07 -15.34 15.40
CA GLY A 292 -7.96 -14.81 16.75
C GLY A 292 -7.01 -13.63 16.90
N ILE A 293 -6.68 -12.94 15.80
CA ILE A 293 -5.82 -11.75 15.79
C ILE A 293 -6.46 -10.63 16.63
N THR A 294 -5.67 -9.98 17.47
CA THR A 294 -6.12 -8.90 18.36
C THR A 294 -5.41 -7.57 18.13
N GLU A 295 -4.36 -7.59 17.33
CA GLU A 295 -3.56 -6.41 16.98
C GLU A 295 -2.94 -6.56 15.58
N MET A 296 -2.53 -5.43 15.02
CA MET A 296 -1.81 -5.34 13.74
C MET A 296 -0.41 -4.75 13.98
N VAL A 297 0.60 -5.29 13.34
CA VAL A 297 1.94 -4.70 13.24
C VAL A 297 1.97 -3.83 11.98
N ALA A 298 2.28 -2.53 12.12
CA ALA A 298 2.43 -1.63 10.98
C ALA A 298 3.86 -1.69 10.44
N SER A 299 4.02 -1.89 9.13
CA SER A 299 5.35 -1.84 8.50
C SER A 299 5.43 -0.69 7.49
N GLU A 300 6.55 0.04 7.54
CA GLU A 300 6.96 1.02 6.51
C GLU A 300 7.70 0.35 5.34
N HIS A 301 8.12 -0.91 5.54
CA HIS A 301 8.67 -1.74 4.48
C HIS A 301 7.56 -2.53 3.82
N ASP A 302 7.54 -2.50 2.49
CA ASP A 302 6.45 -3.04 1.67
C ASP A 302 6.95 -3.47 0.27
N ILE A 303 6.06 -3.42 -0.73
CA ILE A 303 6.39 -3.76 -2.12
C ILE A 303 7.64 -3.04 -2.64
N LEU A 304 7.89 -1.80 -2.21
CA LEU A 304 9.04 -1.02 -2.67
C LEU A 304 10.37 -1.68 -2.27
N ASP A 305 10.40 -2.25 -1.08
CA ASP A 305 11.55 -3.01 -0.55
C ASP A 305 11.71 -4.35 -1.27
N GLY A 306 10.59 -5.04 -1.53
CA GLY A 306 10.58 -6.26 -2.35
C GLY A 306 11.08 -6.04 -3.77
N ILE A 307 10.68 -4.94 -4.41
CA ILE A 307 11.19 -4.56 -5.74
C ILE A 307 12.72 -4.33 -5.69
N ALA A 308 13.22 -3.60 -4.69
CA ALA A 308 14.64 -3.34 -4.55
C ALA A 308 15.45 -4.63 -4.36
N ARG A 309 14.96 -5.55 -3.51
CA ARG A 309 15.57 -6.88 -3.28
C ARG A 309 15.58 -7.74 -4.55
N SER A 310 14.55 -7.65 -5.39
CA SER A 310 14.47 -8.41 -6.65
C SER A 310 15.53 -8.01 -7.69
N LEU A 311 16.25 -6.94 -7.45
CA LEU A 311 17.33 -6.43 -8.29
C LEU A 311 18.72 -6.97 -7.91
N THR A 312 18.83 -7.91 -6.97
CA THR A 312 20.10 -8.46 -6.49
C THR A 312 20.54 -9.74 -7.16
#